data_8670e6ad17d14a94fd1bf37f9b72fb41
#
_entry.id   8670e6ad17d14a94fd1bf37f9b72fb41
#
_cell.length_a   1.000
_cell.length_b   1.000
_cell.length_c   1.000
_cell.angle_alpha   90.00
_cell.angle_beta   90.00
_cell.angle_gamma   90.00
#
_symmetry.space_group_name_H-M   'P 1'
#
loop_
_entity.id
_entity.type
_entity.pdbx_description
1 polymer ?
#
loop_
_entity_poly.entity_id
_entity_poly.type
_entity_poly.pdbx_seq_one_letter_code
_entity_poly.pdbx_strand_id
1 'polypeptide(L)'
;TGVELVGELMDWIPVLAHEYNLDKEDFDLYIIEAVPTILNMLDAKDADKAEAFMVKRGIKVIKGNGISEVKQNSIRLADGTVIPTYSLFWTAGVKANTEAEVFGFKAARAGRLVVNENMLVDGETDIFAIGDLAYYEEPDKGNAPHPQIVQAAEQTGKTAAKNIIAAINNSEKVAYKGKYDGFMVSIGSHYGVAFLMGKWHLSGFFAMLMKHLVNIKYFLEIFSLYYAIQYVFHEFFHIKNRRNIFRGHLSRYGNVLWSVPLRLFYGGMWTIEGLKKIFGLWGASSWIDGSHLAFPFPWLTEATSAASGAAETVSAASGATETAAQTATQVVSFGFNYSYGEQPAMVIEKMPDWFASIMQIMIPNVEVAHLMQKVMSFVELAIGLAIMAGFLTWIVNAVTIGLVATFCLSGMFYWVNMWFVPAAIALMNGSGRAFGLDYYVIPWFQRTAGSWWYGKSKAIYGFDKQGNQLVK
;
A
#
# COMPACT_ATOMS: atom_id res chain seq x y z
N THR A 1 9.82 20.79 10.47
CA THR A 1 8.49 21.31 10.04
C THR A 1 8.63 22.45 9.04
N GLY A 2 9.38 23.55 9.34
CA GLY A 2 9.49 24.71 8.43
C GLY A 2 10.07 24.35 7.06
N VAL A 3 11.11 23.53 7.02
CA VAL A 3 11.72 23.04 5.78
C VAL A 3 10.74 22.19 4.95
N GLU A 4 9.95 21.36 5.60
CA GLU A 4 8.92 20.54 4.92
C GLU A 4 7.81 21.43 4.37
N LEU A 5 7.33 22.38 5.16
CA LEU A 5 6.29 23.31 4.74
C LEU A 5 6.71 24.14 3.53
N VAL A 6 7.92 24.72 3.55
CA VAL A 6 8.39 25.53 2.41
C VAL A 6 8.61 24.67 1.17
N GLY A 7 9.03 23.40 1.36
CA GLY A 7 9.15 22.43 0.28
C GLY A 7 7.81 22.13 -0.38
N GLU A 8 6.75 21.93 0.41
CA GLU A 8 5.40 21.75 -0.12
C GLU A 8 4.86 23.01 -0.82
N LEU A 9 5.07 24.19 -0.23
CA LEU A 9 4.69 25.46 -0.86
C LEU A 9 5.41 25.69 -2.19
N MET A 10 6.68 25.37 -2.26
CA MET A 10 7.49 25.43 -3.49
C MET A 10 6.88 24.62 -4.64
N ASP A 11 6.35 23.45 -4.35
CA ASP A 11 5.70 22.59 -5.35
C ASP A 11 4.25 23.04 -5.62
N TRP A 12 3.58 23.67 -4.67
CA TRP A 12 2.17 24.03 -4.77
C TRP A 12 1.93 25.43 -5.35
N ILE A 13 2.78 26.41 -5.08
CA ILE A 13 2.66 27.77 -5.62
C ILE A 13 2.48 27.78 -7.15
N PRO A 14 3.23 27.02 -7.95
CA PRO A 14 3.01 26.99 -9.40
C PRO A 14 1.60 26.53 -9.81
N VAL A 15 0.98 25.67 -9.01
CA VAL A 15 -0.39 25.17 -9.26
C VAL A 15 -1.40 26.26 -8.89
N LEU A 16 -1.23 26.90 -7.74
CA LEU A 16 -2.10 28.00 -7.31
C LEU A 16 -1.97 29.22 -8.24
N ALA A 17 -0.76 29.58 -8.63
CA ALA A 17 -0.52 30.67 -9.56
C ALA A 17 -1.28 30.45 -10.87
N HIS A 18 -1.23 29.23 -11.44
CA HIS A 18 -1.99 28.88 -12.62
C HIS A 18 -3.52 28.91 -12.39
N GLU A 19 -4.00 28.38 -11.24
CA GLU A 19 -5.42 28.29 -10.90
C GLU A 19 -6.06 29.68 -10.71
N TYR A 20 -5.32 30.59 -10.06
CA TYR A 20 -5.75 31.96 -9.74
C TYR A 20 -5.25 33.02 -10.71
N ASN A 21 -4.59 32.62 -11.80
CA ASN A 21 -4.04 33.52 -12.82
C ASN A 21 -3.09 34.57 -12.24
N LEU A 22 -2.15 34.12 -11.39
CA LEU A 22 -1.10 34.93 -10.75
C LEU A 22 0.26 34.60 -11.38
N ASP A 23 1.19 35.55 -11.33
CA ASP A 23 2.56 35.31 -11.78
C ASP A 23 3.36 34.60 -10.66
N LYS A 24 4.20 33.65 -11.05
CA LYS A 24 5.04 32.91 -10.07
C LYS A 24 6.09 33.81 -9.42
N GLU A 25 6.52 34.81 -10.14
CA GLU A 25 7.49 35.82 -9.74
C GLU A 25 6.99 36.71 -8.59
N ASP A 26 5.67 36.75 -8.35
CA ASP A 26 5.06 37.46 -7.22
C ASP A 26 5.24 36.72 -5.87
N PHE A 27 5.75 35.50 -5.90
CA PHE A 27 5.91 34.67 -4.71
C PHE A 27 7.39 34.47 -4.34
N ASP A 28 7.83 35.10 -3.27
CA ASP A 28 9.12 34.86 -2.63
C ASP A 28 8.97 33.96 -1.40
N LEU A 29 9.69 32.84 -1.39
CA LEU A 29 9.73 31.93 -0.26
C LEU A 29 11.01 32.09 0.53
N TYR A 30 10.87 32.29 1.83
CA TYR A 30 11.99 32.45 2.78
C TYR A 30 11.97 31.33 3.83
N ILE A 31 13.15 30.81 4.18
CA ILE A 31 13.41 30.14 5.45
C ILE A 31 14.33 31.04 6.26
N ILE A 32 13.92 31.32 7.51
CA ILE A 32 14.67 32.14 8.44
C ILE A 32 14.99 31.31 9.67
N GLU A 33 16.26 31.13 9.96
CA GLU A 33 16.76 30.33 11.08
C GLU A 33 17.70 31.18 11.95
N ALA A 34 17.45 31.21 13.27
CA ALA A 34 18.23 31.97 14.20
C ALA A 34 19.64 31.39 14.44
N VAL A 35 19.79 30.07 14.25
CA VAL A 35 21.11 29.42 14.40
C VAL A 35 21.83 29.31 13.06
N PRO A 36 23.15 29.02 13.07
CA PRO A 36 23.97 29.03 11.85
C PRO A 36 23.61 27.91 10.82
N THR A 37 22.87 26.91 11.23
CA THR A 37 22.52 25.75 10.39
C THR A 37 21.05 25.48 10.43
N ILE A 38 20.48 25.01 9.29
CA ILE A 38 19.15 24.44 9.26
C ILE A 38 19.22 22.93 9.57
N LEU A 39 18.12 22.33 10.02
CA LEU A 39 18.01 20.88 10.26
C LEU A 39 19.08 20.34 11.24
N ASN A 40 19.25 20.98 12.38
CA ASN A 40 20.26 20.65 13.40
C ASN A 40 20.22 19.19 13.91
N MET A 41 19.14 18.46 13.63
CA MET A 41 19.02 17.04 13.96
C MET A 41 19.70 16.10 12.93
N LEU A 42 20.14 16.63 11.80
CA LEU A 42 20.85 15.92 10.75
C LEU A 42 22.34 16.26 10.76
N ASP A 43 23.14 15.40 10.16
CA ASP A 43 24.55 15.72 9.89
C ASP A 43 24.68 16.93 8.96
N ALA A 44 25.72 17.73 9.14
CA ALA A 44 26.00 18.91 8.33
C ALA A 44 25.95 18.63 6.82
N LYS A 45 26.49 17.50 6.38
CA LYS A 45 26.47 17.06 4.98
C LYS A 45 25.06 16.91 4.40
N ASP A 46 24.11 16.40 5.18
CA ASP A 46 22.72 16.21 4.72
C ASP A 46 21.92 17.52 4.85
N ALA A 47 22.21 18.34 5.86
CA ALA A 47 21.68 19.69 5.96
C ALA A 47 22.11 20.57 4.78
N ASP A 48 23.38 20.52 4.37
CA ASP A 48 23.92 21.25 3.21
C ASP A 48 23.25 20.79 1.89
N LYS A 49 23.00 19.49 1.72
CA LYS A 49 22.27 18.99 0.54
C LYS A 49 20.82 19.51 0.49
N ALA A 50 20.16 19.55 1.66
CA ALA A 50 18.80 20.08 1.77
C ALA A 50 18.77 21.57 1.41
N GLU A 51 19.69 22.36 1.95
CA GLU A 51 19.84 23.79 1.65
C GLU A 51 20.14 24.04 0.17
N ALA A 52 21.12 23.34 -0.38
CA ALA A 52 21.48 23.46 -1.80
C ALA A 52 20.31 23.16 -2.73
N PHE A 53 19.50 22.15 -2.39
CA PHE A 53 18.30 21.84 -3.14
C PHE A 53 17.26 22.96 -3.07
N MET A 54 17.00 23.50 -1.88
CA MET A 54 16.04 24.60 -1.70
C MET A 54 16.48 25.86 -2.43
N VAL A 55 17.74 26.26 -2.27
CA VAL A 55 18.32 27.43 -2.97
C VAL A 55 18.23 27.26 -4.50
N LYS A 56 18.58 26.07 -5.01
CA LYS A 56 18.44 25.76 -6.44
C LYS A 56 17.01 25.90 -6.96
N ARG A 57 16.03 25.74 -6.08
CA ARG A 57 14.60 25.86 -6.39
C ARG A 57 14.03 27.25 -6.11
N GLY A 58 14.88 28.22 -5.76
CA GLY A 58 14.51 29.62 -5.58
C GLY A 58 14.07 29.99 -4.15
N ILE A 59 14.21 29.09 -3.16
CA ILE A 59 13.94 29.40 -1.77
C ILE A 59 15.12 30.23 -1.21
N LYS A 60 14.84 31.34 -0.56
CA LYS A 60 15.83 32.22 0.09
C LYS A 60 16.05 31.73 1.52
N VAL A 61 17.26 31.23 1.83
CA VAL A 61 17.61 30.69 3.14
C VAL A 61 18.48 31.74 3.90
N ILE A 62 17.96 32.18 5.03
CA ILE A 62 18.66 33.14 5.93
C ILE A 62 18.95 32.39 7.23
N LYS A 63 20.25 32.33 7.60
CA LYS A 63 20.74 31.61 8.78
C LYS A 63 21.51 32.53 9.72
N GLY A 64 21.54 32.20 11.02
CA GLY A 64 22.23 32.98 12.03
C GLY A 64 21.57 34.33 12.29
N ASN A 65 20.35 34.56 11.84
CA ASN A 65 19.67 35.84 11.88
C ASN A 65 18.17 35.63 12.17
N GLY A 66 17.81 35.63 13.45
CA GLY A 66 16.43 35.37 13.87
C GLY A 66 15.51 36.57 13.66
N ILE A 67 14.21 36.34 13.71
CA ILE A 67 13.18 37.39 13.67
C ILE A 67 13.14 38.11 15.02
N SER A 68 13.30 39.42 15.02
CA SER A 68 13.25 40.27 16.21
C SER A 68 11.91 41.00 16.39
N GLU A 69 11.20 41.29 15.30
CA GLU A 69 9.91 41.98 15.33
C GLU A 69 8.99 41.48 14.20
N VAL A 70 7.71 41.35 14.51
CA VAL A 70 6.67 41.02 13.52
C VAL A 70 5.66 42.14 13.47
N LYS A 71 5.43 42.70 12.28
CA LYS A 71 4.39 43.70 11.98
C LYS A 71 3.33 43.15 11.05
N GLN A 72 2.27 43.88 10.83
CA GLN A 72 1.15 43.44 9.98
C GLN A 72 1.57 43.09 8.54
N ASN A 73 2.57 43.80 7.99
CA ASN A 73 2.98 43.65 6.57
C ASN A 73 4.50 43.49 6.41
N SER A 74 5.22 43.21 7.48
CA SER A 74 6.68 43.02 7.44
C SER A 74 7.20 42.30 8.68
N ILE A 75 8.36 41.69 8.55
CA ILE A 75 9.15 41.19 9.65
C ILE A 75 10.50 41.91 9.68
N ARG A 76 11.09 42.06 10.86
CA ARG A 76 12.43 42.57 11.06
C ARG A 76 13.33 41.49 11.64
N LEU A 77 14.50 41.35 11.08
CA LEU A 77 15.53 40.41 11.56
C LEU A 77 16.41 41.08 12.64
N ALA A 78 17.21 40.28 13.31
CA ALA A 78 18.08 40.75 14.38
C ALA A 78 19.15 41.75 13.91
N ASP A 79 19.61 41.64 12.65
CA ASP A 79 20.54 42.59 12.02
C ASP A 79 19.87 43.90 11.53
N GLY A 80 18.57 44.05 11.73
CA GLY A 80 17.79 45.20 11.27
C GLY A 80 17.20 45.08 9.88
N THR A 81 17.49 44.05 9.13
CA THR A 81 16.87 43.76 7.80
C THR A 81 15.36 43.66 7.91
N VAL A 82 14.65 44.39 7.06
CA VAL A 82 13.18 44.32 7.00
C VAL A 82 12.73 43.60 5.74
N ILE A 83 11.93 42.56 5.91
CA ILE A 83 11.35 41.77 4.81
C ILE A 83 9.84 42.07 4.78
N PRO A 84 9.33 42.67 3.69
CA PRO A 84 7.87 42.82 3.50
C PRO A 84 7.21 41.48 3.30
N THR A 85 6.16 41.21 4.05
CA THR A 85 5.37 39.96 3.93
C THR A 85 4.03 40.13 4.62
N TYR A 86 2.99 39.45 4.07
CA TYR A 86 1.68 39.29 4.69
C TYR A 86 1.47 37.88 5.25
N SER A 87 2.41 36.99 5.01
CA SER A 87 2.29 35.57 5.42
C SER A 87 3.53 35.13 6.18
N LEU A 88 3.36 34.85 7.46
CA LEU A 88 4.41 34.32 8.33
C LEU A 88 3.94 33.00 8.95
N PHE A 89 4.68 31.93 8.69
CA PHE A 89 4.47 30.63 9.30
C PHE A 89 5.49 30.43 10.41
N TRP A 90 5.04 30.51 11.67
CA TRP A 90 5.92 30.37 12.83
C TRP A 90 6.11 28.89 13.18
N THR A 91 7.29 28.36 12.89
CA THR A 91 7.65 26.93 13.10
C THR A 91 8.86 26.78 14.02
N ALA A 92 9.14 27.76 14.88
CA ALA A 92 10.33 27.84 15.72
C ALA A 92 10.28 26.93 16.98
N GLY A 93 9.71 25.74 16.86
CA GLY A 93 9.62 24.74 17.89
C GLY A 93 8.21 24.56 18.46
N VAL A 94 8.09 23.60 19.37
CA VAL A 94 6.84 23.25 20.06
C VAL A 94 7.04 23.36 21.56
N LYS A 95 5.97 23.71 22.27
CA LYS A 95 5.91 23.66 23.74
C LYS A 95 4.72 22.83 24.19
N ALA A 96 4.75 22.39 25.42
CA ALA A 96 3.63 21.71 26.04
C ALA A 96 2.39 22.62 26.11
N ASN A 97 1.21 22.02 26.17
CA ASN A 97 -0.02 22.76 26.36
C ASN A 97 0.03 23.54 27.68
N THR A 98 -0.31 24.83 27.65
CA THR A 98 -0.33 25.69 28.83
C THR A 98 -1.33 25.24 29.89
N GLU A 99 -2.37 24.48 29.52
CA GLU A 99 -3.29 23.86 30.48
C GLU A 99 -2.58 22.90 31.44
N ALA A 100 -1.44 22.30 31.03
CA ALA A 100 -0.67 21.44 31.92
C ALA A 100 -0.05 22.19 33.10
N GLU A 101 0.13 23.51 33.02
CA GLU A 101 0.62 24.33 34.09
C GLU A 101 -0.39 24.43 35.26
N VAL A 102 -1.70 24.29 34.97
CA VAL A 102 -2.78 24.35 35.98
C VAL A 102 -2.69 23.20 36.99
N PHE A 103 -2.11 22.08 36.60
CA PHE A 103 -1.96 20.92 37.48
C PHE A 103 -0.89 21.11 38.55
N GLY A 104 -0.02 22.14 38.43
CA GLY A 104 1.01 22.44 39.42
C GLY A 104 2.15 21.42 39.49
N PHE A 105 2.29 20.54 38.49
CA PHE A 105 3.39 19.58 38.42
C PHE A 105 4.70 20.23 38.02
N LYS A 106 5.81 19.60 38.39
CA LYS A 106 7.14 20.07 38.00
C LYS A 106 7.32 20.06 36.50
N ALA A 107 7.55 21.25 35.94
CA ALA A 107 7.79 21.45 34.51
C ALA A 107 9.27 21.69 34.22
N ALA A 108 9.71 21.17 33.09
CA ALA A 108 11.02 21.40 32.51
C ALA A 108 10.93 22.38 31.32
N ARG A 109 11.99 22.41 30.48
CA ARG A 109 12.04 23.26 29.27
C ARG A 109 10.78 23.08 28.41
N ALA A 110 10.27 24.18 27.88
CA ALA A 110 9.08 24.27 27.03
C ALA A 110 7.77 23.79 27.73
N GLY A 111 7.69 23.86 29.06
CA GLY A 111 6.50 23.47 29.83
C GLY A 111 6.24 21.99 29.91
N ARG A 112 7.19 21.14 29.48
CA ARG A 112 7.05 19.67 29.51
C ARG A 112 7.09 19.17 30.96
N LEU A 113 6.23 18.23 31.31
CA LEU A 113 6.16 17.65 32.64
C LEU A 113 7.33 16.68 32.87
N VAL A 114 8.03 16.84 33.98
CA VAL A 114 9.12 15.95 34.37
C VAL A 114 8.54 14.59 34.74
N VAL A 115 9.06 13.53 34.12
CA VAL A 115 8.67 12.15 34.41
C VAL A 115 9.88 11.30 34.75
N ASN A 116 9.63 10.21 35.46
CA ASN A 116 10.64 9.22 35.75
C ASN A 116 10.73 8.15 34.62
N GLU A 117 11.59 7.15 34.79
CA GLU A 117 11.80 6.06 33.83
C GLU A 117 10.54 5.23 33.56
N ASN A 118 9.56 5.26 34.43
CA ASN A 118 8.29 4.54 34.27
C ASN A 118 7.20 5.41 33.62
N MET A 119 7.52 6.62 33.14
CA MET A 119 6.62 7.65 32.61
C MET A 119 5.65 8.21 33.64
N LEU A 120 5.90 8.05 34.93
CA LEU A 120 5.17 8.70 36.00
C LEU A 120 5.64 10.14 36.17
N VAL A 121 4.71 11.06 36.39
CA VAL A 121 5.00 12.46 36.72
C VAL A 121 5.76 12.53 38.03
N ASP A 122 6.77 13.39 38.11
CA ASP A 122 7.64 13.53 39.27
C ASP A 122 6.84 13.86 40.54
N GLY A 123 6.99 13.03 41.55
CA GLY A 123 6.22 13.11 42.80
C GLY A 123 4.87 12.40 42.82
N GLU A 124 4.42 11.84 41.71
CA GLU A 124 3.13 11.17 41.59
C GLU A 124 3.26 9.63 41.50
N THR A 125 2.23 8.91 41.90
CA THR A 125 2.21 7.43 41.91
C THR A 125 1.31 6.81 40.86
N ASP A 126 0.36 7.58 40.31
CA ASP A 126 -0.71 7.13 39.42
C ASP A 126 -0.98 8.07 38.23
N ILE A 127 -0.19 9.14 38.10
CA ILE A 127 -0.30 10.09 36.98
C ILE A 127 0.86 9.87 36.02
N PHE A 128 0.51 9.61 34.75
CA PHE A 128 1.47 9.38 33.69
C PHE A 128 1.44 10.53 32.68
N ALA A 129 2.61 10.95 32.19
CA ALA A 129 2.71 11.83 31.03
C ALA A 129 3.54 11.17 29.94
N ILE A 130 3.12 11.36 28.69
CA ILE A 130 3.70 10.68 27.50
C ILE A 130 3.87 11.64 26.33
N GLY A 131 4.62 11.22 25.33
CA GLY A 131 4.82 11.99 24.09
C GLY A 131 5.48 13.35 24.32
N ASP A 132 5.04 14.34 23.57
CA ASP A 132 5.61 15.69 23.57
C ASP A 132 5.42 16.44 24.89
N LEU A 133 4.43 16.03 25.69
CA LEU A 133 4.18 16.60 27.00
C LEU A 133 5.20 16.14 28.07
N ALA A 134 5.71 14.92 27.97
CA ALA A 134 6.65 14.36 28.94
C ALA A 134 8.08 14.89 28.75
N TYR A 135 8.83 15.05 29.82
CA TYR A 135 10.26 15.34 29.81
C TYR A 135 10.99 14.26 30.60
N TYR A 136 11.73 13.43 29.89
CA TYR A 136 12.57 12.39 30.48
C TYR A 136 13.99 12.49 29.93
N GLU A 137 14.98 12.61 30.79
CA GLU A 137 16.38 12.56 30.41
C GLU A 137 16.84 11.10 30.27
N GLU A 138 17.30 10.71 29.10
CA GLU A 138 17.73 9.36 28.79
C GLU A 138 19.18 9.12 29.27
N PRO A 139 19.42 8.33 30.33
CA PRO A 139 20.76 8.16 30.89
C PRO A 139 21.75 7.52 29.91
N ASP A 140 21.26 6.62 29.07
CA ASP A 140 22.06 5.92 28.04
C ASP A 140 22.41 6.83 26.84
N LYS A 141 21.86 8.05 26.78
CA LYS A 141 22.11 9.05 25.74
C LYS A 141 22.70 10.35 26.30
N GLY A 142 23.46 10.25 27.37
CA GLY A 142 24.12 11.40 27.97
C GLY A 142 23.17 12.37 28.66
N ASN A 143 22.06 11.90 29.21
CA ASN A 143 20.99 12.66 29.84
C ASN A 143 20.31 13.69 28.89
N ALA A 144 20.37 13.44 27.58
CA ALA A 144 19.58 14.23 26.64
C ALA A 144 18.08 13.95 26.83
N PRO A 145 17.22 14.97 26.76
CA PRO A 145 15.78 14.74 26.83
C PRO A 145 15.32 13.95 25.62
N HIS A 146 14.40 13.02 25.82
CA HIS A 146 13.84 12.26 24.71
C HIS A 146 13.21 13.21 23.66
N PRO A 147 13.38 12.94 22.36
CA PRO A 147 12.97 13.83 21.30
C PRO A 147 11.44 13.91 21.17
N GLN A 148 10.93 15.05 20.73
CA GLN A 148 9.52 15.26 20.42
C GLN A 148 9.22 14.76 19.00
N ILE A 149 9.12 13.44 18.84
CA ILE A 149 8.88 12.74 17.59
C ILE A 149 7.88 11.59 17.81
N VAL A 150 7.24 11.16 16.74
CA VAL A 150 6.24 10.06 16.73
C VAL A 150 6.77 8.79 17.40
N GLN A 151 8.00 8.38 17.09
CA GLN A 151 8.61 7.17 17.68
C GLN A 151 8.72 7.26 19.20
N ALA A 152 9.07 8.43 19.74
CA ALA A 152 9.12 8.65 21.18
C ALA A 152 7.73 8.62 21.80
N ALA A 153 6.75 9.27 21.16
CA ALA A 153 5.37 9.29 21.64
C ALA A 153 4.75 7.86 21.70
N GLU A 154 4.97 7.06 20.69
CA GLU A 154 4.52 5.65 20.67
C GLU A 154 5.17 4.81 21.77
N GLN A 155 6.49 4.94 21.96
CA GLN A 155 7.23 4.14 22.91
C GLN A 155 6.91 4.55 24.35
N THR A 156 6.80 5.86 24.64
CA THR A 156 6.35 6.36 25.94
C THR A 156 4.93 5.93 26.26
N GLY A 157 4.01 5.99 25.25
CA GLY A 157 2.64 5.50 25.37
C GLY A 157 2.58 4.00 25.68
N LYS A 158 3.34 3.18 24.96
CA LYS A 158 3.44 1.73 25.21
C LYS A 158 3.99 1.43 26.61
N THR A 159 4.98 2.21 27.08
CA THR A 159 5.57 2.07 28.42
C THR A 159 4.57 2.43 29.50
N ALA A 160 3.89 3.56 29.36
CA ALA A 160 2.86 4.00 30.30
C ALA A 160 1.69 2.98 30.40
N ALA A 161 1.21 2.47 29.23
CA ALA A 161 0.14 1.46 29.23
C ALA A 161 0.54 0.17 29.97
N LYS A 162 1.77 -0.32 29.74
CA LYS A 162 2.29 -1.48 30.49
C LYS A 162 2.37 -1.19 31.99
N ASN A 163 2.80 0.00 32.38
CA ASN A 163 2.98 0.37 33.77
C ASN A 163 1.65 0.64 34.49
N ILE A 164 0.62 1.10 33.78
CA ILE A 164 -0.75 1.17 34.31
C ILE A 164 -1.27 -0.25 34.59
N ILE A 165 -1.09 -1.17 33.65
CA ILE A 165 -1.49 -2.58 33.84
C ILE A 165 -0.70 -3.21 34.99
N ALA A 166 0.62 -2.93 35.09
CA ALA A 166 1.45 -3.41 36.19
C ALA A 166 1.00 -2.87 37.54
N ALA A 167 0.61 -1.60 37.61
CA ALA A 167 0.06 -1.00 38.82
C ALA A 167 -1.27 -1.66 39.26
N ILE A 168 -2.17 -1.94 38.32
CA ILE A 168 -3.45 -2.63 38.60
C ILE A 168 -3.20 -4.06 39.09
N ASN A 169 -2.21 -4.76 38.51
CA ASN A 169 -1.92 -6.17 38.85
C ASN A 169 -0.89 -6.31 39.98
N ASN A 170 -0.47 -5.22 40.62
CA ASN A 170 0.61 -5.19 41.61
C ASN A 170 1.89 -5.93 41.13
N SER A 171 2.26 -5.76 39.85
CA SER A 171 3.44 -6.34 39.23
C SER A 171 4.54 -5.29 39.01
N GLU A 172 5.73 -5.72 38.65
CA GLU A 172 6.88 -4.85 38.44
C GLU A 172 6.68 -3.94 37.22
N LYS A 173 7.03 -2.66 37.35
CA LYS A 173 6.97 -1.65 36.30
C LYS A 173 8.18 -1.78 35.36
N VAL A 174 8.00 -1.43 34.09
CA VAL A 174 9.06 -1.43 33.08
C VAL A 174 9.62 -0.03 32.85
N ALA A 175 10.94 0.06 32.74
CA ALA A 175 11.61 1.31 32.43
C ALA A 175 11.54 1.63 30.93
N TYR A 176 11.35 2.91 30.60
CA TYR A 176 11.44 3.43 29.24
C TYR A 176 12.87 3.36 28.72
N LYS A 177 13.02 2.86 27.50
CA LYS A 177 14.27 2.89 26.74
C LYS A 177 13.99 3.30 25.30
N GLY A 178 14.27 4.53 24.97
CA GLY A 178 13.99 5.10 23.65
C GLY A 178 14.88 4.47 22.57
N LYS A 179 14.26 4.02 21.49
CA LYS A 179 14.95 3.55 20.26
C LYS A 179 14.48 4.39 19.10
N TYR A 180 15.41 5.06 18.43
CA TYR A 180 15.10 5.96 17.33
C TYR A 180 15.82 5.50 16.08
N ASP A 181 15.07 5.30 15.01
CA ASP A 181 15.60 4.81 13.74
C ASP A 181 16.31 5.90 12.93
N GLY A 182 16.25 7.14 13.37
CA GLY A 182 16.88 8.30 12.73
C GLY A 182 15.89 9.40 12.39
N PHE A 183 16.36 10.33 11.56
CA PHE A 183 15.59 11.50 11.13
C PHE A 183 15.44 11.55 9.62
N MET A 184 14.30 12.02 9.17
CA MET A 184 13.99 12.16 7.76
C MET A 184 13.17 13.42 7.54
N VAL A 185 13.53 14.19 6.52
CA VAL A 185 12.88 15.46 6.17
C VAL A 185 12.59 15.46 4.68
N SER A 186 11.34 15.67 4.31
CA SER A 186 10.93 15.86 2.91
C SER A 186 10.98 17.33 2.54
N ILE A 187 11.38 17.62 1.31
CA ILE A 187 11.44 18.97 0.73
C ILE A 187 10.60 18.94 -0.54
N GLY A 188 9.30 19.11 -0.38
CA GLY A 188 8.32 18.89 -1.41
C GLY A 188 8.11 17.40 -1.72
N SER A 189 7.45 17.14 -2.84
CA SER A 189 6.96 15.80 -3.20
C SER A 189 8.03 14.85 -3.76
N HIS A 190 9.21 15.35 -4.16
CA HIS A 190 10.17 14.55 -4.93
C HIS A 190 11.56 14.45 -4.31
N TYR A 191 11.85 15.22 -3.29
CA TYR A 191 13.17 15.27 -2.68
C TYR A 191 13.05 15.20 -1.17
N GLY A 192 14.01 14.57 -0.55
CA GLY A 192 14.15 14.52 0.88
C GLY A 192 15.60 14.21 1.25
N VAL A 193 15.89 14.34 2.52
CA VAL A 193 17.15 13.92 3.14
C VAL A 193 16.81 13.07 4.35
N ALA A 194 17.61 12.02 4.61
CA ALA A 194 17.42 11.15 5.74
C ALA A 194 18.75 10.62 6.27
N PHE A 195 18.85 10.53 7.59
CA PHE A 195 19.91 9.83 8.29
C PHE A 195 19.30 8.75 9.16
N LEU A 196 19.52 7.49 8.81
CA LEU A 196 18.84 6.37 9.40
C LEU A 196 19.82 5.37 10.03
N MET A 197 19.42 4.77 11.16
CA MET A 197 20.16 3.74 11.89
C MET A 197 21.60 4.13 12.20
N GLY A 198 21.88 5.42 12.37
CA GLY A 198 23.20 5.96 12.70
C GLY A 198 24.28 5.82 11.61
N LYS A 199 23.92 5.43 10.37
CA LYS A 199 24.90 5.19 9.29
C LYS A 199 24.41 5.41 7.86
N TRP A 200 23.12 5.45 7.61
CA TRP A 200 22.57 5.49 6.26
C TRP A 200 22.16 6.91 5.91
N HIS A 201 22.92 7.55 5.02
CA HIS A 201 22.63 8.87 4.46
C HIS A 201 21.88 8.71 3.13
N LEU A 202 20.59 9.01 3.11
CA LEU A 202 19.76 8.96 1.93
C LEU A 202 19.38 10.35 1.47
N SER A 203 19.26 10.56 0.16
CA SER A 203 18.76 11.80 -0.41
C SER A 203 17.96 11.58 -1.68
N GLY A 204 17.13 12.55 -2.06
CA GLY A 204 16.31 12.49 -3.26
C GLY A 204 15.28 11.37 -3.24
N PHE A 205 15.21 10.63 -4.35
CA PHE A 205 14.22 9.54 -4.53
C PHE A 205 14.26 8.50 -3.40
N PHE A 206 15.46 8.04 -3.00
CA PHE A 206 15.56 7.00 -1.98
C PHE A 206 15.12 7.47 -0.58
N ALA A 207 15.36 8.75 -0.24
CA ALA A 207 14.81 9.32 0.99
C ALA A 207 13.29 9.37 0.93
N MET A 208 12.70 9.79 -0.19
CA MET A 208 11.24 9.83 -0.36
C MET A 208 10.62 8.43 -0.37
N LEU A 209 11.24 7.46 -1.02
CA LEU A 209 10.79 6.07 -0.97
C LEU A 209 10.77 5.55 0.47
N MET A 210 11.83 5.80 1.22
CA MET A 210 11.91 5.41 2.64
C MET A 210 10.83 6.10 3.47
N LYS A 211 10.53 7.39 3.22
CA LYS A 211 9.41 8.11 3.86
C LYS A 211 8.08 7.36 3.68
N HIS A 212 7.78 6.95 2.45
CA HIS A 212 6.53 6.22 2.17
C HIS A 212 6.51 4.83 2.84
N LEU A 213 7.65 4.12 2.87
CA LEU A 213 7.75 2.83 3.56
C LEU A 213 7.55 2.96 5.08
N VAL A 214 8.16 3.98 5.69
CA VAL A 214 7.97 4.29 7.12
C VAL A 214 6.52 4.64 7.42
N ASN A 215 5.86 5.44 6.58
CA ASN A 215 4.45 5.77 6.75
C ASN A 215 3.55 4.54 6.62
N ILE A 216 3.81 3.65 5.65
CA ILE A 216 3.06 2.40 5.52
C ILE A 216 3.22 1.53 6.77
N LYS A 217 4.47 1.36 7.27
CA LYS A 217 4.74 0.66 8.52
C LYS A 217 3.95 1.26 9.68
N TYR A 218 3.98 2.59 9.82
CA TYR A 218 3.25 3.32 10.85
C TYR A 218 1.73 3.05 10.79
N PHE A 219 1.12 3.11 9.60
CA PHE A 219 -0.30 2.81 9.44
C PHE A 219 -0.64 1.35 9.80
N LEU A 220 0.24 0.40 9.49
CA LEU A 220 0.06 -1.00 9.86
C LEU A 220 0.16 -1.21 11.39
N GLU A 221 1.07 -0.50 12.06
CA GLU A 221 1.27 -0.65 13.51
C GLU A 221 0.18 0.00 14.36
N ILE A 222 -0.32 1.18 13.95
CA ILE A 222 -1.22 1.98 14.78
C ILE A 222 -2.69 1.84 14.37
N PHE A 223 -2.95 1.77 13.06
CA PHE A 223 -4.33 1.82 12.58
C PHE A 223 -4.82 0.47 12.05
N SER A 224 -4.44 0.11 10.85
CA SER A 224 -4.76 -1.19 10.23
C SER A 224 -4.23 -1.27 8.79
N LEU A 225 -4.30 -2.48 8.20
CA LEU A 225 -4.04 -2.70 6.78
C LEU A 225 -4.93 -1.82 5.88
N TYR A 226 -6.17 -1.54 6.28
CA TYR A 226 -7.06 -0.68 5.53
C TYR A 226 -6.47 0.73 5.32
N TYR A 227 -5.96 1.37 6.37
CA TYR A 227 -5.37 2.71 6.28
C TYR A 227 -4.05 2.70 5.51
N ALA A 228 -3.25 1.65 5.63
CA ALA A 228 -2.05 1.49 4.82
C ALA A 228 -2.38 1.42 3.32
N ILE A 229 -3.41 0.66 2.94
CA ILE A 229 -3.91 0.60 1.56
C ILE A 229 -4.46 1.97 1.12
N GLN A 230 -5.26 2.63 1.94
CA GLN A 230 -5.78 3.98 1.63
C GLN A 230 -4.65 4.99 1.43
N TYR A 231 -3.61 4.94 2.27
CA TYR A 231 -2.42 5.78 2.09
C TYR A 231 -1.77 5.56 0.72
N VAL A 232 -1.55 4.31 0.32
CA VAL A 232 -0.95 3.98 -0.98
C VAL A 232 -1.84 4.50 -2.12
N PHE A 233 -3.15 4.28 -2.06
CA PHE A 233 -4.06 4.80 -3.08
C PHE A 233 -4.06 6.32 -3.15
N HIS A 234 -4.09 7.00 -1.99
CA HIS A 234 -4.08 8.46 -1.93
C HIS A 234 -2.77 9.03 -2.48
N GLU A 235 -1.62 8.55 -1.99
CA GLU A 235 -0.31 9.11 -2.32
C GLU A 235 0.16 8.79 -3.74
N PHE A 236 -0.22 7.64 -4.32
CA PHE A 236 0.33 7.22 -5.61
C PHE A 236 -0.69 7.28 -6.75
N PHE A 237 -1.98 7.01 -6.47
CA PHE A 237 -2.98 6.88 -7.51
C PHE A 237 -3.96 8.06 -7.59
N HIS A 238 -4.22 8.77 -6.48
CA HIS A 238 -5.17 9.89 -6.45
C HIS A 238 -4.51 11.27 -6.47
N ILE A 239 -3.21 11.38 -6.22
CA ILE A 239 -2.51 12.66 -6.26
C ILE A 239 -2.41 13.17 -7.71
N LYS A 240 -2.86 14.41 -7.90
CA LYS A 240 -2.78 15.16 -9.17
C LYS A 240 -1.46 15.93 -9.27
N ASN A 241 -1.23 16.54 -10.44
CA ASN A 241 -0.17 17.53 -10.67
C ASN A 241 1.26 17.00 -10.51
N ARG A 242 1.48 15.70 -10.70
CA ARG A 242 2.79 15.04 -10.60
C ARG A 242 3.50 15.21 -9.24
N ARG A 243 2.72 15.30 -8.16
CA ARG A 243 3.23 15.55 -6.80
C ARG A 243 3.65 14.30 -6.02
N ASN A 244 3.75 13.15 -6.64
CA ASN A 244 4.29 11.94 -6.00
C ASN A 244 5.72 11.63 -6.46
N ILE A 245 6.40 10.71 -5.77
CA ILE A 245 7.79 10.33 -6.09
C ILE A 245 7.98 9.79 -7.51
N PHE A 246 6.92 9.27 -8.12
CA PHE A 246 6.93 8.80 -9.50
C PHE A 246 6.53 9.92 -10.50
N ARG A 247 6.50 11.16 -10.05
CA ARG A 247 6.20 12.35 -10.88
C ARG A 247 4.88 12.26 -11.64
N GLY A 248 3.90 11.63 -11.03
CA GLY A 248 2.57 11.48 -11.58
C GLY A 248 2.39 10.33 -12.58
N HIS A 249 3.39 9.48 -12.80
CA HIS A 249 3.22 8.31 -13.65
C HIS A 249 2.17 7.34 -13.11
N LEU A 250 2.05 7.19 -11.79
CA LEU A 250 1.02 6.37 -11.15
C LEU A 250 -0.29 7.11 -10.91
N SER A 251 -0.29 8.45 -10.87
CA SER A 251 -1.49 9.26 -10.58
C SER A 251 -2.32 9.62 -11.81
N ARG A 252 -1.94 9.16 -13.01
CA ARG A 252 -2.71 9.38 -14.24
C ARG A 252 -3.54 8.16 -14.57
N TYR A 253 -4.85 8.35 -14.61
CA TYR A 253 -5.78 7.35 -15.12
C TYR A 253 -5.72 7.33 -16.65
N GLY A 254 -5.47 6.15 -17.23
CA GLY A 254 -5.64 5.92 -18.66
C GLY A 254 -7.11 5.97 -19.07
N ASN A 255 -7.39 6.09 -20.36
CA ASN A 255 -8.75 5.96 -20.88
C ASN A 255 -9.19 4.50 -20.75
N VAL A 256 -10.29 4.26 -20.01
CA VAL A 256 -10.83 2.91 -19.76
C VAL A 256 -11.25 2.19 -21.05
N LEU A 257 -11.52 2.94 -22.13
CA LEU A 257 -11.83 2.35 -23.46
C LEU A 257 -10.72 1.45 -23.98
N TRP A 258 -9.47 1.73 -23.67
CA TRP A 258 -8.33 0.87 -24.08
C TRP A 258 -8.38 -0.53 -23.45
N SER A 259 -9.11 -0.72 -22.36
CA SER A 259 -9.29 -2.02 -21.72
C SER A 259 -10.32 -2.91 -22.42
N VAL A 260 -11.19 -2.36 -23.28
CA VAL A 260 -12.28 -3.12 -23.92
C VAL A 260 -11.74 -4.24 -24.81
N PRO A 261 -10.78 -4.03 -25.73
CA PRO A 261 -10.22 -5.13 -26.53
C PRO A 261 -9.60 -6.22 -25.66
N LEU A 262 -8.84 -5.84 -24.63
CA LEU A 262 -8.22 -6.78 -23.70
C LEU A 262 -9.29 -7.58 -22.93
N ARG A 263 -10.36 -6.91 -22.49
CA ARG A 263 -11.48 -7.55 -21.78
C ARG A 263 -12.19 -8.59 -22.65
N LEU A 264 -12.49 -8.24 -23.89
CA LEU A 264 -13.12 -9.16 -24.84
C LEU A 264 -12.23 -10.35 -25.16
N PHE A 265 -10.93 -10.12 -25.37
CA PHE A 265 -9.97 -11.19 -25.62
C PHE A 265 -9.81 -12.09 -24.40
N TYR A 266 -9.53 -11.51 -23.21
CA TYR A 266 -9.30 -12.27 -21.99
C TYR A 266 -10.55 -13.06 -21.55
N GLY A 267 -11.73 -12.42 -21.59
CA GLY A 267 -13.01 -13.09 -21.32
C GLY A 267 -13.32 -14.16 -22.36
N GLY A 268 -12.99 -13.92 -23.64
CA GLY A 268 -13.10 -14.90 -24.73
C GLY A 268 -12.27 -16.15 -24.47
N MET A 269 -11.03 -16.00 -23.97
CA MET A 269 -10.17 -17.16 -23.62
C MET A 269 -10.80 -18.03 -22.52
N TRP A 270 -11.32 -17.45 -21.45
CA TRP A 270 -12.04 -18.17 -20.41
C TRP A 270 -13.33 -18.81 -20.91
N THR A 271 -14.07 -18.10 -21.78
CA THR A 271 -15.30 -18.62 -22.39
C THR A 271 -14.99 -19.85 -23.27
N ILE A 272 -13.96 -19.77 -24.10
CA ILE A 272 -13.55 -20.91 -24.97
C ILE A 272 -13.14 -22.09 -24.10
N GLU A 273 -12.38 -21.87 -23.03
CA GLU A 273 -11.95 -22.93 -22.12
C GLU A 273 -13.15 -23.63 -21.45
N GLY A 274 -14.11 -22.86 -20.94
CA GLY A 274 -15.33 -23.41 -20.38
C GLY A 274 -16.15 -24.18 -21.41
N LEU A 275 -16.32 -23.67 -22.64
CA LEU A 275 -17.03 -24.36 -23.72
C LEU A 275 -16.35 -25.67 -24.16
N LYS A 276 -15.00 -25.68 -24.25
CA LYS A 276 -14.20 -26.87 -24.54
C LYS A 276 -14.50 -27.97 -23.53
N LYS A 277 -14.46 -27.63 -22.23
CA LYS A 277 -14.69 -28.58 -21.13
C LYS A 277 -16.14 -29.03 -21.03
N ILE A 278 -17.12 -28.21 -21.38
CA ILE A 278 -18.53 -28.57 -21.34
C ILE A 278 -18.90 -29.49 -22.54
N PHE A 279 -18.54 -29.08 -23.76
CA PHE A 279 -19.02 -29.69 -24.98
C PHE A 279 -17.99 -30.55 -25.70
N GLY A 280 -16.77 -30.69 -25.20
CA GLY A 280 -15.71 -31.43 -25.88
C GLY A 280 -15.29 -30.81 -27.21
N LEU A 281 -15.33 -29.49 -27.36
CA LEU A 281 -15.05 -28.80 -28.60
C LEU A 281 -13.55 -28.73 -28.88
N TRP A 282 -13.21 -28.56 -30.15
CA TRP A 282 -11.83 -28.39 -30.65
C TRP A 282 -10.85 -29.47 -30.20
N GLY A 283 -11.33 -30.73 -30.12
CA GLY A 283 -10.52 -31.89 -29.77
C GLY A 283 -10.21 -32.05 -28.27
N ALA A 284 -10.85 -31.27 -27.42
CA ALA A 284 -10.80 -31.49 -25.98
C ALA A 284 -11.80 -32.55 -25.54
N SER A 285 -11.47 -33.30 -24.48
CA SER A 285 -12.43 -34.21 -23.85
C SER A 285 -13.43 -33.43 -23.00
N SER A 286 -14.72 -33.87 -23.04
CA SER A 286 -15.73 -33.26 -22.18
C SER A 286 -15.48 -33.62 -20.70
N TRP A 287 -15.64 -32.65 -19.84
CA TRP A 287 -15.55 -32.85 -18.39
C TRP A 287 -16.91 -33.19 -17.76
N ILE A 288 -17.99 -33.12 -18.57
CA ILE A 288 -19.35 -33.32 -18.09
C ILE A 288 -19.76 -34.81 -18.17
N ASP A 289 -19.27 -35.56 -19.15
CA ASP A 289 -19.62 -36.94 -19.39
C ASP A 289 -19.03 -37.92 -18.35
N GLY A 290 -18.03 -37.49 -17.59
CA GLY A 290 -17.40 -38.33 -16.57
C GLY A 290 -16.52 -39.45 -17.14
N SER A 291 -16.22 -39.43 -18.46
CA SER A 291 -15.43 -40.45 -19.13
C SER A 291 -13.95 -40.47 -18.75
N HIS A 292 -13.45 -39.38 -18.20
CA HIS A 292 -12.06 -39.26 -17.75
C HIS A 292 -11.93 -38.33 -16.54
N LEU A 293 -10.86 -38.55 -15.77
CA LEU A 293 -10.47 -37.71 -14.65
C LEU A 293 -9.44 -36.67 -15.10
N ALA A 294 -9.79 -35.38 -15.00
CA ALA A 294 -8.94 -34.27 -15.45
C ALA A 294 -7.96 -33.82 -14.39
N PHE A 295 -8.17 -34.14 -13.12
CA PHE A 295 -7.31 -33.73 -12.02
C PHE A 295 -6.16 -34.73 -11.82
N PRO A 296 -4.88 -34.32 -11.97
CA PRO A 296 -3.72 -35.21 -11.86
C PRO A 296 -3.27 -35.37 -10.38
N PHE A 297 -4.21 -35.63 -9.48
CA PHE A 297 -3.88 -35.77 -8.06
C PHE A 297 -3.53 -37.24 -7.72
N PRO A 298 -2.35 -37.49 -7.08
CA PRO A 298 -1.86 -38.86 -6.83
C PRO A 298 -2.86 -39.72 -6.06
N TRP A 299 -3.53 -39.19 -5.05
CA TRP A 299 -4.50 -39.95 -4.23
C TRP A 299 -5.77 -40.35 -4.97
N LEU A 300 -6.10 -39.71 -6.11
CA LEU A 300 -7.24 -40.07 -6.94
C LEU A 300 -6.88 -41.24 -7.90
N THR A 301 -5.66 -41.22 -8.43
CA THR A 301 -5.16 -42.26 -9.34
C THR A 301 -4.90 -43.59 -8.62
N GLU A 302 -4.41 -43.57 -7.39
CA GLU A 302 -4.24 -44.76 -6.55
C GLU A 302 -5.60 -45.42 -6.22
N ALA A 303 -6.63 -44.63 -5.96
CA ALA A 303 -7.97 -45.13 -5.68
C ALA A 303 -8.65 -45.80 -6.92
N THR A 304 -8.39 -45.28 -8.13
CA THR A 304 -8.89 -45.88 -9.38
C THR A 304 -8.16 -47.20 -9.74
N SER A 305 -6.85 -47.27 -9.51
CA SER A 305 -6.08 -48.51 -9.74
C SER A 305 -6.39 -49.60 -8.73
N ALA A 306 -6.79 -49.27 -7.52
CA ALA A 306 -7.21 -50.23 -6.49
C ALA A 306 -8.63 -50.76 -6.74
N ALA A 307 -9.48 -50.00 -7.40
CA ALA A 307 -10.89 -50.42 -7.74
C ALA A 307 -11.00 -51.18 -9.04
N SER A 308 -10.08 -50.98 -9.97
CA SER A 308 -10.05 -51.70 -11.26
C SER A 308 -8.88 -52.68 -11.28
N GLY A 309 -9.00 -53.87 -10.81
CA GLY A 309 -7.93 -54.90 -10.84
C GLY A 309 -7.31 -55.25 -12.21
N ALA A 310 -7.22 -54.30 -13.12
CA ALA A 310 -6.59 -54.37 -14.42
C ALA A 310 -5.80 -53.08 -14.67
N ALA A 311 -4.50 -53.25 -14.88
CA ALA A 311 -3.60 -52.18 -15.29
C ALA A 311 -3.98 -51.67 -16.68
N GLU A 312 -4.82 -50.64 -16.74
CA GLU A 312 -4.87 -49.73 -17.88
C GLU A 312 -4.15 -48.45 -17.48
N THR A 313 -3.04 -48.24 -18.15
CA THR A 313 -2.22 -47.01 -18.06
C THR A 313 -3.12 -45.78 -18.28
N VAL A 314 -3.40 -45.07 -17.18
CA VAL A 314 -4.00 -43.73 -17.26
C VAL A 314 -2.97 -42.85 -17.94
N SER A 315 -3.18 -42.58 -19.21
CA SER A 315 -2.53 -41.52 -19.94
C SER A 315 -2.94 -40.20 -19.28
N ALA A 316 -2.20 -39.79 -18.25
CA ALA A 316 -2.14 -38.40 -17.84
C ALA A 316 -1.92 -37.58 -19.11
N ALA A 317 -2.39 -36.34 -19.18
CA ALA A 317 -2.22 -35.45 -20.32
C ALA A 317 -0.74 -35.09 -20.58
N SER A 318 0.09 -36.10 -20.71
CA SER A 318 1.42 -36.18 -21.29
C SER A 318 1.48 -37.52 -22.01
N GLY A 319 0.88 -37.57 -23.20
CA GLY A 319 1.05 -38.73 -24.11
C GLY A 319 2.50 -38.79 -24.54
N ALA A 320 3.24 -39.71 -23.96
CA ALA A 320 4.49 -40.20 -24.50
C ALA A 320 4.44 -41.70 -24.46
N THR A 321 3.90 -42.30 -25.53
CA THR A 321 4.25 -43.67 -25.92
C THR A 321 5.45 -43.53 -26.84
N GLU A 322 6.62 -44.00 -26.37
CA GLU A 322 7.79 -44.20 -27.22
C GLU A 322 7.42 -45.21 -28.33
N THR A 323 7.29 -44.73 -29.53
CA THR A 323 7.76 -45.42 -30.77
C THR A 323 7.71 -44.46 -31.95
N ALA A 324 8.87 -44.33 -32.62
CA ALA A 324 9.13 -43.74 -33.92
C ALA A 324 9.18 -42.20 -34.00
N ALA A 325 10.36 -41.76 -34.39
CA ALA A 325 10.76 -40.40 -34.78
C ALA A 325 9.79 -39.71 -35.72
N GLN A 326 8.81 -39.01 -35.16
CA GLN A 326 8.15 -37.86 -35.75
C GLN A 326 8.16 -36.79 -34.64
N THR A 327 8.61 -35.59 -34.94
CA THR A 327 8.59 -34.42 -34.08
C THR A 327 7.16 -34.18 -33.62
N ALA A 328 6.78 -34.78 -32.49
CA ALA A 328 5.45 -34.61 -31.93
C ALA A 328 5.29 -33.21 -31.45
N THR A 329 4.54 -32.41 -32.18
CA THR A 329 4.20 -31.03 -31.79
C THR A 329 3.39 -31.09 -30.51
N GLN A 330 3.93 -30.54 -29.41
CA GLN A 330 3.23 -30.47 -28.14
C GLN A 330 2.14 -29.39 -28.21
N VAL A 331 0.95 -29.72 -27.74
CA VAL A 331 -0.20 -28.81 -27.73
C VAL A 331 -0.46 -28.36 -26.29
N VAL A 332 -0.34 -27.08 -26.03
CA VAL A 332 -0.79 -26.48 -24.78
C VAL A 332 -2.24 -26.04 -24.90
N SER A 333 -3.09 -26.61 -24.10
CA SER A 333 -4.54 -26.44 -24.17
C SER A 333 -5.04 -25.52 -23.05
N PHE A 334 -4.99 -24.19 -23.28
CA PHE A 334 -5.73 -23.23 -22.48
C PHE A 334 -6.24 -22.10 -23.39
N GLY A 335 -7.55 -21.93 -23.48
CA GLY A 335 -8.18 -21.05 -24.46
C GLY A 335 -7.99 -21.57 -25.89
N PHE A 336 -7.13 -20.93 -26.67
CA PHE A 336 -6.70 -21.44 -27.97
C PHE A 336 -5.60 -22.47 -27.81
N ASN A 337 -5.64 -23.53 -28.63
CA ASN A 337 -4.57 -24.51 -28.62
C ASN A 337 -3.33 -23.94 -29.33
N TYR A 338 -2.18 -23.99 -28.64
CA TYR A 338 -0.89 -23.61 -29.20
C TYR A 338 -0.03 -24.85 -29.41
N SER A 339 0.64 -24.92 -30.56
CA SER A 339 1.57 -26.00 -30.87
C SER A 339 3.00 -25.50 -30.70
N TYR A 340 3.79 -26.22 -29.91
CA TYR A 340 5.20 -25.89 -29.63
C TYR A 340 6.08 -27.05 -30.07
N GLY A 341 7.30 -26.76 -30.54
CA GLY A 341 8.29 -27.79 -30.90
C GLY A 341 8.84 -28.54 -29.70
N GLU A 342 8.84 -27.87 -28.51
CA GLU A 342 9.25 -28.44 -27.24
C GLU A 342 8.12 -28.26 -26.22
N GLN A 343 8.09 -29.12 -25.20
CA GLN A 343 7.10 -28.98 -24.14
C GLN A 343 7.36 -27.70 -23.33
N PRO A 344 6.37 -26.80 -23.21
CA PRO A 344 6.52 -25.61 -22.40
C PRO A 344 6.74 -25.95 -20.92
N ALA A 345 7.59 -25.18 -20.25
CA ALA A 345 7.86 -25.36 -18.83
C ALA A 345 6.61 -25.04 -17.98
N MET A 346 6.32 -25.86 -17.01
CA MET A 346 5.30 -25.59 -16.00
C MET A 346 5.80 -24.53 -15.01
N VAL A 347 4.89 -23.74 -14.44
CA VAL A 347 5.23 -22.73 -13.42
C VAL A 347 5.69 -23.43 -12.13
N ILE A 348 5.01 -24.50 -11.75
CA ILE A 348 5.38 -25.38 -10.64
C ILE A 348 5.26 -26.81 -11.17
N GLU A 349 6.36 -27.55 -11.16
CA GLU A 349 6.40 -28.93 -11.67
C GLU A 349 5.79 -29.94 -10.69
N LYS A 350 5.99 -29.71 -9.39
CA LYS A 350 5.52 -30.62 -8.33
C LYS A 350 4.67 -29.83 -7.34
N MET A 351 3.45 -30.30 -7.11
CA MET A 351 2.55 -29.75 -6.11
C MET A 351 3.21 -29.73 -4.72
N PRO A 352 3.21 -28.58 -4.00
CA PRO A 352 3.71 -28.51 -2.63
C PRO A 352 2.88 -29.37 -1.66
N ASP A 353 3.50 -30.03 -0.71
CA ASP A 353 2.85 -30.98 0.22
C ASP A 353 1.75 -30.30 1.07
N TRP A 354 1.96 -29.06 1.49
CA TRP A 354 0.94 -28.29 2.21
C TRP A 354 -0.31 -28.04 1.36
N PHE A 355 -0.12 -27.79 0.07
CA PHE A 355 -1.24 -27.56 -0.85
C PHE A 355 -1.94 -28.87 -1.21
N ALA A 356 -1.19 -29.96 -1.38
CA ALA A 356 -1.73 -31.30 -1.57
C ALA A 356 -2.66 -31.69 -0.41
N SER A 357 -2.27 -31.41 0.84
CA SER A 357 -3.09 -31.66 2.02
C SER A 357 -4.42 -30.89 2.00
N ILE A 358 -4.41 -29.65 1.55
CA ILE A 358 -5.64 -28.84 1.39
C ILE A 358 -6.51 -29.44 0.27
N MET A 359 -5.92 -29.76 -0.86
CA MET A 359 -6.67 -30.32 -2.01
C MET A 359 -7.25 -31.68 -1.69
N GLN A 360 -6.57 -32.50 -0.90
CA GLN A 360 -7.08 -33.80 -0.45
C GLN A 360 -8.32 -33.67 0.46
N ILE A 361 -8.37 -32.61 1.29
CA ILE A 361 -9.58 -32.31 2.07
C ILE A 361 -10.72 -31.83 1.18
N MET A 362 -10.43 -31.00 0.16
CA MET A 362 -11.44 -30.45 -0.75
C MET A 362 -11.93 -31.48 -1.78
N ILE A 363 -11.04 -32.36 -2.25
CA ILE A 363 -11.31 -33.38 -3.29
C ILE A 363 -10.83 -34.74 -2.77
N PRO A 364 -11.55 -35.36 -1.82
CA PRO A 364 -11.07 -36.54 -1.12
C PRO A 364 -11.19 -37.84 -1.97
N ASN A 365 -12.04 -37.86 -2.99
CA ASN A 365 -12.31 -39.03 -3.81
C ASN A 365 -12.70 -38.68 -5.25
N VAL A 366 -12.79 -39.70 -6.11
CA VAL A 366 -13.08 -39.56 -7.53
C VAL A 366 -14.48 -38.99 -7.82
N GLU A 367 -15.48 -39.28 -6.98
CA GLU A 367 -16.84 -38.77 -7.16
C GLU A 367 -16.87 -37.24 -6.98
N VAL A 368 -16.22 -36.75 -5.91
CA VAL A 368 -16.07 -35.32 -5.66
C VAL A 368 -15.20 -34.64 -6.75
N ALA A 369 -14.18 -35.33 -7.25
CA ALA A 369 -13.37 -34.85 -8.36
C ALA A 369 -14.20 -34.64 -9.64
N HIS A 370 -15.03 -35.58 -10.00
CA HIS A 370 -15.97 -35.45 -11.15
C HIS A 370 -17.00 -34.33 -10.93
N LEU A 371 -17.52 -34.17 -9.71
CA LEU A 371 -18.39 -33.03 -9.39
C LEU A 371 -17.66 -31.71 -9.57
N MET A 372 -16.45 -31.61 -9.04
CA MET A 372 -15.63 -30.37 -9.13
C MET A 372 -15.22 -30.08 -10.57
N GLN A 373 -14.95 -31.08 -11.42
CA GLN A 373 -14.73 -30.90 -12.86
C GLN A 373 -15.94 -30.22 -13.54
N LYS A 374 -17.11 -30.71 -13.28
CA LYS A 374 -18.35 -30.14 -13.82
C LYS A 374 -18.55 -28.72 -13.34
N VAL A 375 -18.43 -28.47 -12.03
CA VAL A 375 -18.55 -27.14 -11.45
C VAL A 375 -17.52 -26.18 -12.05
N MET A 376 -16.26 -26.61 -12.16
CA MET A 376 -15.18 -25.78 -12.71
C MET A 376 -15.45 -25.38 -14.16
N SER A 377 -15.96 -26.31 -14.99
CA SER A 377 -16.31 -26.02 -16.38
C SER A 377 -17.36 -24.91 -16.51
N PHE A 378 -18.38 -24.92 -15.66
CA PHE A 378 -19.39 -23.85 -15.62
C PHE A 378 -18.87 -22.56 -15.01
N VAL A 379 -18.00 -22.63 -14.00
CA VAL A 379 -17.37 -21.45 -13.39
C VAL A 379 -16.49 -20.73 -14.42
N GLU A 380 -15.67 -21.45 -15.17
CA GLU A 380 -14.83 -20.85 -16.23
C GLU A 380 -15.67 -20.18 -17.32
N LEU A 381 -16.75 -20.82 -17.76
CA LEU A 381 -17.69 -20.22 -18.71
C LEU A 381 -18.34 -18.96 -18.15
N ALA A 382 -18.84 -19.02 -16.91
CA ALA A 382 -19.46 -17.88 -16.25
C ALA A 382 -18.49 -16.69 -16.07
N ILE A 383 -17.24 -16.97 -15.67
CA ILE A 383 -16.15 -16.01 -15.58
C ILE A 383 -15.92 -15.34 -16.94
N GLY A 384 -15.76 -16.14 -17.99
CA GLY A 384 -15.52 -15.62 -19.33
C GLY A 384 -16.62 -14.68 -19.80
N LEU A 385 -17.88 -15.10 -19.67
CA LEU A 385 -19.05 -14.31 -20.03
C LEU A 385 -19.17 -13.05 -19.17
N ALA A 386 -18.92 -13.13 -17.86
CA ALA A 386 -18.97 -11.99 -16.96
C ALA A 386 -17.91 -10.94 -17.30
N ILE A 387 -16.68 -11.37 -17.61
CA ILE A 387 -15.60 -10.46 -18.05
C ILE A 387 -15.96 -9.80 -19.38
N MET A 388 -16.43 -10.57 -20.38
CA MET A 388 -16.84 -10.02 -21.68
C MET A 388 -17.97 -9.01 -21.55
N ALA A 389 -19.00 -9.34 -20.75
CA ALA A 389 -20.11 -8.44 -20.46
C ALA A 389 -19.72 -7.23 -19.60
N GLY A 390 -18.54 -7.23 -18.97
CA GLY A 390 -18.11 -6.20 -18.04
C GLY A 390 -18.92 -6.18 -16.75
N PHE A 391 -19.24 -7.37 -16.22
CA PHE A 391 -20.03 -7.55 -15.00
C PHE A 391 -19.14 -7.90 -13.81
N LEU A 392 -19.20 -7.08 -12.75
CA LEU A 392 -18.40 -7.21 -11.52
C LEU A 392 -16.91 -7.47 -11.82
N THR A 393 -16.37 -6.74 -12.78
CA THR A 393 -15.05 -7.01 -13.36
C THR A 393 -13.94 -7.04 -12.33
N TRP A 394 -13.99 -6.24 -11.28
CA TRP A 394 -13.00 -6.27 -10.22
C TRP A 394 -12.98 -7.63 -9.49
N ILE A 395 -14.16 -8.08 -9.03
CA ILE A 395 -14.28 -9.35 -8.29
C ILE A 395 -13.94 -10.53 -9.17
N VAL A 396 -14.51 -10.55 -10.38
CA VAL A 396 -14.33 -11.68 -11.33
C VAL A 396 -12.85 -11.83 -11.70
N ASN A 397 -12.14 -10.72 -12.00
CA ASN A 397 -10.72 -10.80 -12.29
C ASN A 397 -9.88 -11.16 -11.05
N ALA A 398 -10.27 -10.77 -9.84
CA ALA A 398 -9.61 -11.25 -8.62
C ALA A 398 -9.76 -12.77 -8.46
N VAL A 399 -10.95 -13.31 -8.76
CA VAL A 399 -11.19 -14.76 -8.76
C VAL A 399 -10.33 -15.46 -9.81
N THR A 400 -10.17 -14.90 -11.02
CA THR A 400 -9.28 -15.51 -12.03
C THR A 400 -7.83 -15.58 -11.57
N ILE A 401 -7.33 -14.56 -10.88
CA ILE A 401 -5.97 -14.59 -10.30
C ILE A 401 -5.85 -15.74 -9.28
N GLY A 402 -6.86 -15.90 -8.42
CA GLY A 402 -6.91 -17.01 -7.45
C GLY A 402 -6.94 -18.38 -8.14
N LEU A 403 -7.72 -18.53 -9.21
CA LEU A 403 -7.77 -19.78 -9.99
C LEU A 403 -6.45 -20.07 -10.68
N VAL A 404 -5.81 -19.07 -11.31
CA VAL A 404 -4.48 -19.24 -11.92
C VAL A 404 -3.47 -19.65 -10.87
N ALA A 405 -3.47 -19.05 -9.69
CA ALA A 405 -2.59 -19.45 -8.59
C ALA A 405 -2.85 -20.92 -8.17
N THR A 406 -4.12 -21.32 -8.08
CA THR A 406 -4.50 -22.72 -7.81
C THR A 406 -3.98 -23.66 -8.88
N PHE A 407 -4.14 -23.32 -10.16
CA PHE A 407 -3.64 -24.13 -11.28
C PHE A 407 -2.10 -24.20 -11.28
N CYS A 408 -1.40 -23.12 -10.96
CA CYS A 408 0.05 -23.15 -10.81
C CYS A 408 0.48 -24.11 -9.70
N LEU A 409 -0.15 -23.99 -8.51
CA LEU A 409 0.15 -24.87 -7.37
C LEU A 409 -0.21 -26.34 -7.62
N SER A 410 -1.20 -26.61 -8.47
CA SER A 410 -1.61 -27.97 -8.87
C SER A 410 -0.71 -28.57 -9.97
N GLY A 411 0.32 -27.85 -10.47
CA GLY A 411 1.13 -28.34 -11.59
C GLY A 411 0.36 -28.43 -12.91
N MET A 412 -0.61 -27.54 -13.14
CA MET A 412 -1.49 -27.56 -14.31
C MET A 412 -1.36 -26.29 -15.16
N PHE A 413 -0.38 -25.43 -14.89
CA PHE A 413 -0.27 -24.15 -15.57
C PHE A 413 1.15 -23.89 -16.09
N TYR A 414 1.24 -23.47 -17.35
CA TYR A 414 2.51 -23.26 -18.06
C TYR A 414 2.94 -21.80 -18.03
N TRP A 415 4.24 -21.52 -18.05
CA TRP A 415 4.82 -20.20 -18.12
C TRP A 415 4.31 -19.36 -19.30
N VAL A 416 4.06 -20.00 -20.44
CA VAL A 416 3.52 -19.33 -21.64
C VAL A 416 2.15 -18.70 -21.42
N ASN A 417 1.41 -19.13 -20.39
CA ASN A 417 0.10 -18.60 -20.04
C ASN A 417 0.13 -17.60 -18.88
N MET A 418 1.31 -17.27 -18.33
CA MET A 418 1.42 -16.33 -17.18
C MET A 418 0.93 -14.91 -17.48
N TRP A 419 0.73 -14.55 -18.75
CA TRP A 419 0.11 -13.29 -19.14
C TRP A 419 -1.35 -13.12 -18.64
N PHE A 420 -1.99 -14.20 -18.22
CA PHE A 420 -3.32 -14.15 -17.60
C PHE A 420 -3.34 -13.29 -16.33
N VAL A 421 -2.31 -13.34 -15.51
CA VAL A 421 -2.23 -12.57 -14.26
C VAL A 421 -2.15 -11.06 -14.52
N PRO A 422 -1.18 -10.52 -15.29
CA PRO A 422 -1.14 -9.09 -15.58
C PRO A 422 -2.36 -8.60 -16.37
N ALA A 423 -2.96 -9.44 -17.24
CA ALA A 423 -4.20 -9.08 -17.92
C ALA A 423 -5.37 -8.92 -16.95
N ALA A 424 -5.55 -9.85 -16.00
CA ALA A 424 -6.56 -9.75 -14.96
C ALA A 424 -6.37 -8.49 -14.11
N ILE A 425 -5.13 -8.21 -13.65
CA ILE A 425 -4.80 -7.00 -12.87
C ILE A 425 -5.17 -5.73 -13.67
N ALA A 426 -4.81 -5.67 -14.94
CA ALA A 426 -5.14 -4.53 -15.79
C ALA A 426 -6.66 -4.31 -15.92
N LEU A 427 -7.44 -5.39 -16.01
CA LEU A 427 -8.89 -5.34 -16.15
C LEU A 427 -9.61 -4.98 -14.84
N MET A 428 -9.00 -5.17 -13.68
CA MET A 428 -9.56 -4.75 -12.38
C MET A 428 -9.72 -3.24 -12.26
N ASN A 429 -9.06 -2.45 -13.08
CA ASN A 429 -9.11 -0.98 -13.04
C ASN A 429 -10.41 -0.40 -13.66
N GLY A 430 -11.55 -0.98 -13.36
CA GLY A 430 -12.85 -0.46 -13.78
C GLY A 430 -13.18 -0.68 -15.26
N SER A 431 -12.56 -1.67 -15.91
CA SER A 431 -12.77 -2.00 -17.32
C SER A 431 -14.23 -2.27 -17.69
N GLY A 432 -15.04 -2.78 -16.76
CA GLY A 432 -16.47 -3.05 -16.95
C GLY A 432 -17.37 -1.80 -17.05
N ARG A 433 -16.83 -0.61 -16.76
CA ARG A 433 -17.57 0.65 -16.94
C ARG A 433 -17.58 1.11 -18.40
N ALA A 434 -16.60 0.70 -19.21
CA ALA A 434 -16.55 1.02 -20.63
C ALA A 434 -17.32 -0.05 -21.42
N PHE A 435 -18.47 0.30 -22.00
CA PHE A 435 -19.35 -0.62 -22.74
C PHE A 435 -19.63 -1.92 -21.98
N GLY A 436 -19.85 -1.86 -20.66
CA GLY A 436 -20.11 -3.03 -19.83
C GLY A 436 -21.14 -2.79 -18.75
N LEU A 437 -21.59 -3.89 -18.14
CA LEU A 437 -22.66 -3.87 -17.14
C LEU A 437 -22.28 -3.18 -15.84
N ASP A 438 -21.01 -3.05 -15.52
CA ASP A 438 -20.53 -2.33 -14.31
C ASP A 438 -20.92 -0.85 -14.32
N TYR A 439 -21.18 -0.28 -15.51
CA TYR A 439 -21.70 1.08 -15.63
C TYR A 439 -23.05 1.23 -14.91
N TYR A 440 -23.89 0.21 -14.91
CA TYR A 440 -25.21 0.19 -14.27
C TYR A 440 -25.20 -0.50 -12.90
N VAL A 441 -24.49 -1.62 -12.79
CA VAL A 441 -24.49 -2.49 -11.60
C VAL A 441 -23.79 -1.83 -10.42
N ILE A 442 -22.62 -1.21 -10.63
CA ILE A 442 -21.86 -0.59 -9.53
C ILE A 442 -22.63 0.57 -8.89
N PRO A 443 -23.18 1.53 -9.64
CA PRO A 443 -24.01 2.59 -9.04
C PRO A 443 -25.30 2.08 -8.38
N TRP A 444 -25.91 1.03 -8.93
CA TRP A 444 -27.08 0.41 -8.31
C TRP A 444 -26.71 -0.23 -6.97
N PHE A 445 -25.63 -1.00 -6.92
CA PHE A 445 -25.13 -1.63 -5.69
C PHE A 445 -24.76 -0.57 -4.64
N GLN A 446 -24.05 0.49 -5.04
CA GLN A 446 -23.68 1.57 -4.13
C GLN A 446 -24.90 2.29 -3.54
N ARG A 447 -25.98 2.47 -4.31
CA ARG A 447 -27.24 3.04 -3.83
C ARG A 447 -27.98 2.12 -2.88
N THR A 448 -28.04 0.83 -3.18
CA THR A 448 -28.84 -0.16 -2.45
C THR A 448 -28.12 -0.66 -1.20
N ALA A 449 -26.85 -1.02 -1.32
CA ALA A 449 -26.04 -1.59 -0.22
C ALA A 449 -25.19 -0.55 0.50
N GLY A 450 -25.04 0.66 -0.04
CA GLY A 450 -24.19 1.70 0.53
C GLY A 450 -24.58 2.10 1.94
N SER A 451 -25.88 2.16 2.26
CA SER A 451 -26.36 2.44 3.60
C SER A 451 -26.08 1.29 4.59
N TRP A 452 -26.08 0.07 4.12
CA TRP A 452 -25.72 -1.11 4.90
C TRP A 452 -24.21 -1.23 5.10
N TRP A 453 -23.41 -1.02 4.04
CA TRP A 453 -21.95 -1.14 4.05
C TRP A 453 -21.27 -0.01 4.83
N TYR A 454 -21.69 1.23 4.61
CA TYR A 454 -21.09 2.43 5.21
C TYR A 454 -21.78 2.87 6.51
N GLY A 455 -22.89 2.23 6.91
CA GLY A 455 -23.67 2.58 8.10
C GLY A 455 -24.24 4.01 8.04
N LYS A 456 -24.57 4.58 9.22
CA LYS A 456 -25.11 5.96 9.32
C LYS A 456 -24.02 7.04 9.20
N SER A 457 -22.76 6.67 9.17
CA SER A 457 -21.60 7.58 9.26
C SER A 457 -21.05 7.91 7.87
N LYS A 458 -21.89 8.41 6.96
CA LYS A 458 -21.47 8.83 5.60
C LYS A 458 -20.45 9.95 5.60
N ALA A 459 -20.39 10.75 6.66
CA ALA A 459 -19.44 11.86 6.80
C ALA A 459 -17.96 11.40 6.82
N ILE A 460 -17.67 10.20 7.31
CA ILE A 460 -16.30 9.64 7.35
C ILE A 460 -15.76 9.37 5.94
N TYR A 461 -16.65 9.15 4.97
CA TYR A 461 -16.29 8.80 3.59
C TYR A 461 -16.47 9.95 2.60
N GLY A 462 -16.70 11.16 3.07
CA GLY A 462 -16.84 12.34 2.22
C GLY A 462 -18.15 12.42 1.42
N PHE A 463 -19.21 11.73 1.85
CA PHE A 463 -20.53 11.79 1.25
C PHE A 463 -21.57 12.33 2.22
N ASP A 464 -22.51 13.14 1.73
CA ASP A 464 -23.66 13.58 2.50
C ASP A 464 -24.72 12.47 2.65
N LYS A 465 -25.79 12.76 3.40
CA LYS A 465 -26.90 11.81 3.61
C LYS A 465 -27.66 11.48 2.30
N GLN A 466 -27.48 12.28 1.26
CA GLN A 466 -28.10 12.11 -0.06
C GLN A 466 -27.16 11.40 -1.05
N GLY A 467 -25.92 11.06 -0.63
CA GLY A 467 -24.93 10.38 -1.46
C GLY A 467 -24.11 11.31 -2.33
N ASN A 468 -24.15 12.62 -2.12
CA ASN A 468 -23.32 13.58 -2.81
C ASN A 468 -21.93 13.66 -2.14
N GLN A 469 -20.90 13.85 -2.96
CA GLN A 469 -19.54 14.00 -2.45
C GLN A 469 -19.40 15.32 -1.68
N LEU A 470 -18.96 15.26 -0.41
CA LEU A 470 -18.83 16.44 0.46
C LEU A 470 -17.62 17.33 0.11
N VAL A 471 -16.71 16.81 -0.72
CA VAL A 471 -15.53 17.56 -1.18
C VAL A 471 -15.50 17.50 -2.70
N LYS A 472 -15.56 18.69 -3.33
CA LYS A 472 -15.29 18.86 -4.75
C LYS A 472 -13.79 18.82 -5.04
#